data_d9333de2af82cf15030fb67ea72755e4
#
_entry.id   d9333de2af82cf15030fb67ea72755e4
#
_cell.length_a   1.000
_cell.length_b   1.000
_cell.length_c   1.000
_cell.angle_alpha   90.00
_cell.angle_beta   90.00
_cell.angle_gamma   90.00
#
_symmetry.space_group_name_H-M   'P 1'
#
loop_
_entity.id
_entity.type
_entity.pdbx_description
1 polymer ?
#
loop_
_entity_poly.entity_id
_entity_poly.type
_entity_poly.pdbx_seq_one_letter_code
_entity_poly.pdbx_strand_id
1 'polypeptide(L)'
;MGGEPPLKNFDRQYRFSAGQAGQAGFEIGGETPVPLHVSFSFQKTDLQSQNTGKVSVWNLNDEHLAVLNKDDCVVVLKAGYGTVMPLIFTGIVTYATTTLDGADRCTELELVDNRIEIRDTYVTLSYAGLVNTKALIQDVANQMGVVVTFSYNAEFSDLPNGFSFVGPAKDAITKACQSSNLVWSIQNGVLQVKKPGDVISQEVYLLTPETGLVGIPKRVQIASDDGTSAVQHGWDIEYLMNAAINVDDFVRLESKMVTGFFRVYSLDIEGDNVSGVWQCTARLLEVSE
;
A
#
# COMPACT_ATOMS: atom_id res chain seq x y z
N MET A 1 9.65 17.90 -28.35
CA MET A 1 8.92 18.01 -27.08
C MET A 1 7.53 17.49 -27.34
N GLY A 2 7.32 16.19 -27.15
CA GLY A 2 6.00 15.57 -27.22
C GLY A 2 5.41 15.62 -25.81
N GLY A 3 4.47 16.54 -25.58
CA GLY A 3 3.69 16.52 -24.34
C GLY A 3 2.89 15.23 -24.31
N GLU A 4 2.94 14.49 -23.22
CA GLU A 4 2.00 13.41 -22.97
C GLU A 4 0.59 13.98 -23.09
N PRO A 5 -0.32 13.25 -23.76
CA PRO A 5 -1.71 13.69 -23.84
C PRO A 5 -2.26 13.83 -22.41
N PRO A 6 -3.10 14.84 -22.13
CA PRO A 6 -3.69 15.00 -20.81
C PRO A 6 -4.40 13.70 -20.44
N LEU A 7 -4.14 13.20 -19.23
CA LEU A 7 -4.80 12.02 -18.67
C LEU A 7 -6.31 12.24 -18.79
N LYS A 8 -6.97 11.43 -19.61
CA LYS A 8 -8.43 11.40 -19.67
C LYS A 8 -8.92 10.66 -18.45
N ASN A 9 -9.29 11.39 -17.39
CA ASN A 9 -9.88 10.84 -16.18
C ASN A 9 -11.34 10.39 -16.40
N PHE A 10 -11.58 9.76 -17.55
CA PHE A 10 -12.83 9.15 -17.96
C PHE A 10 -12.54 7.70 -18.29
N ASP A 11 -13.54 6.84 -18.22
CA ASP A 11 -13.41 5.41 -18.46
C ASP A 11 -12.73 4.69 -17.31
N ARG A 12 -13.47 4.53 -16.20
CA ARG A 12 -13.03 3.78 -15.01
C ARG A 12 -12.77 2.34 -15.39
N GLN A 13 -11.55 1.88 -15.14
CA GLN A 13 -11.13 0.53 -15.45
C GLN A 13 -10.54 -0.12 -14.20
N TYR A 14 -10.80 -1.42 -14.06
CA TYR A 14 -10.18 -2.21 -13.01
C TYR A 14 -9.74 -3.57 -13.56
N ARG A 15 -8.83 -4.21 -12.85
CA ARG A 15 -8.44 -5.60 -13.04
C ARG A 15 -8.31 -6.24 -11.67
N PHE A 16 -9.15 -7.23 -11.42
CA PHE A 16 -9.17 -7.98 -10.19
C PHE A 16 -8.74 -9.41 -10.50
N SER A 17 -7.66 -9.87 -9.88
CA SER A 17 -7.15 -11.23 -10.01
C SER A 17 -7.14 -11.90 -8.65
N ALA A 18 -7.55 -13.16 -8.57
CA ALA A 18 -7.53 -13.94 -7.35
C ALA A 18 -7.06 -15.37 -7.58
N GLY A 19 -6.29 -15.92 -6.61
CA GLY A 19 -5.79 -17.29 -6.70
C GLY A 19 -4.82 -17.63 -5.58
N GLN A 20 -4.44 -18.90 -5.51
CA GLN A 20 -3.38 -19.37 -4.62
C GLN A 20 -2.04 -19.44 -5.37
N ALA A 21 -0.93 -19.27 -4.66
CA ALA A 21 0.40 -19.42 -5.25
C ALA A 21 0.57 -20.81 -5.89
N GLY A 22 1.00 -20.85 -7.18
CA GLY A 22 1.23 -22.07 -7.92
C GLY A 22 -0.03 -22.83 -8.38
N GLN A 23 -1.23 -22.27 -8.21
CA GLN A 23 -2.49 -22.82 -8.68
C GLN A 23 -3.16 -21.91 -9.71
N ALA A 24 -4.12 -22.47 -10.47
CA ALA A 24 -4.95 -21.68 -11.35
C ALA A 24 -5.84 -20.74 -10.54
N GLY A 25 -5.83 -19.47 -10.89
CA GLY A 25 -6.71 -18.43 -10.38
C GLY A 25 -7.67 -17.95 -11.44
N PHE A 26 -8.31 -16.81 -11.19
CA PHE A 26 -9.15 -16.13 -12.15
C PHE A 26 -8.86 -14.63 -12.21
N GLU A 27 -9.25 -14.02 -13.28
CA GLU A 27 -9.17 -12.57 -13.48
C GLU A 27 -10.49 -12.05 -14.04
N ILE A 28 -10.95 -10.89 -13.55
CA ILE A 28 -12.11 -10.16 -14.04
C ILE A 28 -11.76 -8.69 -14.27
N GLY A 29 -12.52 -8.02 -15.13
CA GLY A 29 -12.24 -6.63 -15.53
C GLY A 29 -11.26 -6.56 -16.71
N GLY A 30 -10.59 -5.43 -16.89
CA GLY A 30 -9.71 -5.20 -18.03
C GLY A 30 -10.47 -5.05 -19.34
N GLU A 31 -10.07 -5.79 -20.38
CA GLU A 31 -10.64 -5.70 -21.74
C GLU A 31 -11.96 -6.49 -21.92
N THR A 32 -12.59 -6.95 -20.85
CA THR A 32 -13.87 -7.67 -20.97
C THR A 32 -14.98 -6.74 -21.48
N PRO A 33 -15.82 -7.18 -22.44
CA PRO A 33 -16.83 -6.31 -23.04
C PRO A 33 -17.89 -5.80 -22.05
N VAL A 34 -18.15 -6.56 -20.98
CA VAL A 34 -19.07 -6.21 -19.90
C VAL A 34 -18.38 -6.56 -18.59
N PRO A 35 -17.69 -5.60 -17.94
CA PRO A 35 -17.07 -5.84 -16.66
C PRO A 35 -18.14 -6.07 -15.58
N LEU A 36 -17.85 -6.95 -14.62
CA LEU A 36 -18.69 -7.11 -13.44
C LEU A 36 -18.69 -5.81 -12.61
N HIS A 37 -19.76 -5.60 -11.85
CA HIS A 37 -19.77 -4.52 -10.86
C HIS A 37 -18.80 -4.86 -9.74
N VAL A 38 -17.88 -3.94 -9.46
CA VAL A 38 -16.87 -4.04 -8.40
C VAL A 38 -16.79 -2.72 -7.65
N SER A 39 -16.91 -2.78 -6.33
CA SER A 39 -16.58 -1.67 -5.46
C SER A 39 -15.47 -2.07 -4.49
N PHE A 40 -14.68 -1.10 -4.06
CA PHE A 40 -13.57 -1.35 -3.15
C PHE A 40 -13.25 -0.14 -2.27
N SER A 41 -12.70 -0.43 -1.10
CA SER A 41 -12.17 0.55 -0.15
C SER A 41 -10.91 -0.02 0.50
N PHE A 42 -9.81 0.71 0.44
CA PHE A 42 -8.51 0.33 1.01
C PHE A 42 -7.98 1.43 1.90
N GLN A 43 -7.43 1.04 3.03
CA GLN A 43 -6.73 1.94 3.96
C GLN A 43 -5.28 1.53 4.08
N LYS A 44 -4.37 2.47 3.80
CA LYS A 44 -2.93 2.29 3.88
C LYS A 44 -2.31 3.34 4.80
N THR A 45 -1.35 2.92 5.59
CA THR A 45 -0.59 3.80 6.49
C THR A 45 0.90 3.49 6.44
N ASP A 46 1.73 4.43 6.89
CA ASP A 46 3.18 4.22 7.04
C ASP A 46 3.56 3.49 8.34
N LEU A 47 2.56 3.09 9.12
CA LEU A 47 2.74 2.36 10.36
C LEU A 47 3.09 0.89 10.11
N GLN A 48 3.63 0.22 11.14
CA GLN A 48 3.87 -1.23 11.12
C GLN A 48 2.59 -2.06 11.19
N SER A 49 1.43 -1.41 11.23
CA SER A 49 0.11 -2.06 11.16
C SER A 49 -0.17 -2.57 9.75
N GLN A 50 -1.00 -3.60 9.68
CA GLN A 50 -1.45 -4.14 8.40
C GLN A 50 -2.35 -3.13 7.69
N ASN A 51 -2.11 -2.94 6.40
CA ASN A 51 -3.08 -2.28 5.54
C ASN A 51 -4.26 -3.21 5.29
N THR A 52 -5.45 -2.65 5.24
CA THR A 52 -6.68 -3.42 5.11
C THR A 52 -7.48 -2.97 3.89
N GLY A 53 -8.32 -3.85 3.39
CA GLY A 53 -9.19 -3.54 2.28
C GLY A 53 -10.49 -4.33 2.30
N LYS A 54 -11.49 -3.77 1.69
CA LYS A 54 -12.76 -4.42 1.37
C LYS A 54 -13.00 -4.34 -0.12
N VAL A 55 -13.44 -5.44 -0.69
CA VAL A 55 -13.85 -5.51 -2.09
C VAL A 55 -15.19 -6.22 -2.18
N SER A 56 -16.14 -5.61 -2.88
CA SER A 56 -17.42 -6.22 -3.19
C SER A 56 -17.50 -6.48 -4.68
N VAL A 57 -17.86 -7.69 -5.05
CA VAL A 57 -17.99 -8.11 -6.45
C VAL A 57 -19.39 -8.71 -6.65
N TRP A 58 -20.12 -8.19 -7.64
CA TRP A 58 -21.44 -8.70 -7.95
C TRP A 58 -21.41 -9.79 -9.03
N ASN A 59 -22.22 -10.80 -8.82
CA ASN A 59 -22.49 -11.89 -9.76
C ASN A 59 -21.28 -12.73 -10.16
N LEU A 60 -20.37 -13.00 -9.21
CA LEU A 60 -19.35 -14.02 -9.40
C LEU A 60 -19.98 -15.40 -9.64
N ASN A 61 -19.39 -16.19 -10.52
CA ASN A 61 -19.77 -17.57 -10.73
C ASN A 61 -19.25 -18.49 -9.61
N ASP A 62 -19.78 -19.70 -9.54
CA ASP A 62 -19.46 -20.63 -8.47
C ASP A 62 -18.00 -21.12 -8.51
N GLU A 63 -17.36 -21.15 -9.68
CA GLU A 63 -15.95 -21.48 -9.83
C GLU A 63 -15.06 -20.39 -9.21
N HIS A 64 -15.38 -19.12 -9.46
CA HIS A 64 -14.67 -17.98 -8.84
C HIS A 64 -14.86 -17.97 -7.32
N LEU A 65 -16.07 -18.22 -6.83
CA LEU A 65 -16.35 -18.32 -5.39
C LEU A 65 -15.55 -19.45 -4.75
N ALA A 66 -15.42 -20.60 -5.41
CA ALA A 66 -14.62 -21.71 -4.92
C ALA A 66 -13.12 -21.37 -4.78
N VAL A 67 -12.60 -20.48 -5.66
CA VAL A 67 -11.21 -19.98 -5.54
C VAL A 67 -11.07 -19.04 -4.36
N LEU A 68 -12.01 -18.10 -4.18
CA LEU A 68 -11.95 -17.10 -3.10
C LEU A 68 -12.07 -17.70 -1.69
N ASN A 69 -12.79 -18.84 -1.56
CA ASN A 69 -12.98 -19.54 -0.30
C ASN A 69 -11.82 -20.49 0.07
N LYS A 70 -10.76 -20.54 -0.74
CA LYS A 70 -9.57 -21.32 -0.40
C LYS A 70 -8.72 -20.56 0.62
N ASP A 71 -8.09 -21.31 1.52
CA ASP A 71 -7.09 -20.74 2.43
C ASP A 71 -5.97 -20.07 1.61
N ASP A 72 -5.44 -18.97 2.15
CA ASP A 72 -4.33 -18.22 1.55
C ASP A 72 -4.58 -17.73 0.10
N CYS A 73 -5.85 -17.46 -0.23
CA CYS A 73 -6.19 -16.85 -1.51
C CYS A 73 -5.66 -15.41 -1.56
N VAL A 74 -4.78 -15.15 -2.52
CA VAL A 74 -4.22 -13.82 -2.78
C VAL A 74 -5.08 -13.10 -3.78
N VAL A 75 -5.39 -11.83 -3.49
CA VAL A 75 -6.07 -10.91 -4.38
C VAL A 75 -5.10 -9.82 -4.82
N VAL A 76 -5.12 -9.49 -6.11
CA VAL A 76 -4.42 -8.35 -6.70
C VAL A 76 -5.45 -7.47 -7.38
N LEU A 77 -5.56 -6.22 -6.94
CA LEU A 77 -6.43 -5.22 -7.56
C LEU A 77 -5.61 -4.10 -8.18
N LYS A 78 -5.88 -3.85 -9.45
CA LYS A 78 -5.39 -2.70 -10.21
C LYS A 78 -6.60 -1.88 -10.63
N ALA A 79 -6.50 -0.55 -10.59
CA ALA A 79 -7.53 0.32 -11.12
C ALA A 79 -6.98 1.67 -11.55
N GLY A 80 -7.73 2.34 -12.43
CA GLY A 80 -7.34 3.61 -13.01
C GLY A 80 -8.29 4.03 -14.11
N TYR A 81 -7.73 4.57 -15.18
CA TYR A 81 -8.49 5.05 -16.33
C TYR A 81 -7.92 4.50 -17.64
N GLY A 82 -8.81 4.03 -18.51
CA GLY A 82 -8.45 3.45 -19.80
C GLY A 82 -7.45 2.31 -19.65
N THR A 83 -6.28 2.41 -20.28
CA THR A 83 -5.24 1.37 -20.22
C THR A 83 -4.28 1.52 -19.04
N VAL A 84 -4.33 2.63 -18.31
CA VAL A 84 -3.44 2.91 -17.18
C VAL A 84 -4.11 2.46 -15.89
N MET A 85 -3.72 1.29 -15.41
CA MET A 85 -4.24 0.66 -14.19
C MET A 85 -3.09 0.30 -13.25
N PRO A 86 -2.58 1.25 -12.45
CA PRO A 86 -1.58 0.95 -11.43
C PRO A 86 -2.12 -0.04 -10.39
N LEU A 87 -1.18 -0.69 -9.68
CA LEU A 87 -1.52 -1.58 -8.57
C LEU A 87 -2.09 -0.77 -7.39
N ILE A 88 -3.32 -1.06 -7.01
CA ILE A 88 -3.93 -0.50 -5.79
C ILE A 88 -3.53 -1.31 -4.58
N PHE A 89 -3.76 -2.61 -4.62
CA PHE A 89 -3.63 -3.46 -3.45
C PHE A 89 -3.29 -4.90 -3.83
N THR A 90 -2.42 -5.50 -3.02
CA THR A 90 -2.18 -6.94 -3.03
C THR A 90 -2.34 -7.44 -1.60
N GLY A 91 -3.18 -8.44 -1.40
CA GLY A 91 -3.43 -8.97 -0.06
C GLY A 91 -4.06 -10.34 -0.06
N ILE A 92 -4.25 -10.88 1.13
CA ILE A 92 -4.86 -12.19 1.38
C ILE A 92 -6.31 -11.98 1.77
N VAL A 93 -7.18 -12.85 1.28
CA VAL A 93 -8.58 -12.91 1.70
C VAL A 93 -8.62 -13.49 3.12
N THR A 94 -9.08 -12.67 4.07
CA THR A 94 -9.29 -13.10 5.46
C THR A 94 -10.72 -13.55 5.71
N TYR A 95 -11.65 -13.00 4.95
CA TYR A 95 -13.06 -13.32 5.02
C TYR A 95 -13.73 -13.10 3.66
N ALA A 96 -14.61 -14.03 3.29
CA ALA A 96 -15.42 -13.93 2.08
C ALA A 96 -16.86 -14.34 2.43
N THR A 97 -17.83 -13.50 2.07
CA THR A 97 -19.25 -13.82 2.25
C THR A 97 -20.06 -13.42 1.03
N THR A 98 -21.05 -14.21 0.68
CA THR A 98 -21.94 -13.92 -0.44
C THR A 98 -23.36 -13.75 0.08
N THR A 99 -23.97 -12.64 -0.23
CA THR A 99 -25.34 -12.27 0.15
C THR A 99 -26.16 -11.92 -1.09
N LEU A 100 -27.48 -11.92 -0.95
CA LEU A 100 -28.38 -11.40 -1.99
C LEU A 100 -28.53 -9.88 -1.82
N ASP A 101 -28.30 -9.18 -2.91
CA ASP A 101 -28.55 -7.74 -3.04
C ASP A 101 -29.61 -7.52 -4.14
N GLY A 102 -30.87 -7.52 -3.73
CA GLY A 102 -32.00 -7.56 -4.65
C GLY A 102 -32.04 -8.86 -5.48
N ALA A 103 -31.86 -8.75 -6.77
CA ALA A 103 -31.81 -9.90 -7.71
C ALA A 103 -30.36 -10.41 -7.91
N ASP A 104 -29.36 -9.65 -7.51
CA ASP A 104 -27.95 -9.93 -7.70
C ASP A 104 -27.33 -10.64 -6.48
N ARG A 105 -26.22 -11.34 -6.70
CA ARG A 105 -25.38 -11.89 -5.62
C ARG A 105 -24.18 -10.98 -5.39
N CYS A 106 -24.06 -10.39 -4.22
CA CYS A 106 -22.90 -9.60 -3.83
C CYS A 106 -21.96 -10.46 -2.99
N THR A 107 -20.69 -10.56 -3.38
CA THR A 107 -19.63 -11.21 -2.62
C THR A 107 -18.72 -10.15 -2.03
N GLU A 108 -18.71 -10.05 -0.70
CA GLU A 108 -17.84 -9.14 0.06
C GLU A 108 -16.60 -9.88 0.52
N LEU A 109 -15.44 -9.26 0.30
CA LEU A 109 -14.13 -9.76 0.68
C LEU A 109 -13.48 -8.77 1.67
N GLU A 110 -12.93 -9.30 2.75
CA GLU A 110 -12.01 -8.57 3.62
C GLU A 110 -10.59 -9.02 3.32
N LEU A 111 -9.71 -8.03 3.12
CA LEU A 111 -8.34 -8.25 2.68
C LEU A 111 -7.35 -7.60 3.65
N VAL A 112 -6.19 -8.23 3.80
CA VAL A 112 -5.02 -7.66 4.49
C VAL A 112 -3.78 -7.81 3.61
N ASP A 113 -2.88 -6.83 3.63
CA ASP A 113 -1.68 -6.83 2.78
C ASP A 113 -0.53 -7.69 3.31
N ASN A 114 -0.75 -8.37 4.41
CA ASN A 114 0.28 -9.18 5.04
C ASN A 114 0.36 -10.55 4.39
N ARG A 115 1.46 -10.82 3.70
CA ARG A 115 1.78 -12.17 3.23
C ARG A 115 2.02 -13.08 4.44
N ILE A 116 1.61 -14.34 4.30
CA ILE A 116 1.81 -15.38 5.32
C ILE A 116 3.28 -15.47 5.70
N GLU A 117 4.17 -15.35 4.71
CA GLU A 117 5.61 -15.39 4.89
C GLU A 117 6.10 -14.30 5.87
N ILE A 118 5.45 -13.14 5.88
CA ILE A 118 5.78 -12.04 6.79
C ILE A 118 5.29 -12.32 8.20
N ARG A 119 4.07 -12.85 8.31
CA ARG A 119 3.43 -13.12 9.59
C ARG A 119 4.06 -14.30 10.32
N ASP A 120 4.33 -15.38 9.58
CA ASP A 120 4.60 -16.71 10.16
C ASP A 120 6.07 -17.14 10.03
N THR A 121 6.95 -16.31 9.43
CA THR A 121 8.37 -16.64 9.33
C THR A 121 9.08 -16.46 10.66
N TYR A 122 9.70 -17.55 11.12
CA TYR A 122 10.63 -17.56 12.23
C TYR A 122 12.05 -17.67 11.73
N VAL A 123 12.95 -16.91 12.32
CA VAL A 123 14.39 -16.91 11.96
C VAL A 123 15.25 -17.29 13.14
N THR A 124 16.36 -17.97 12.84
CA THR A 124 17.44 -18.22 13.78
C THR A 124 18.70 -17.61 13.17
N LEU A 125 19.16 -16.53 13.78
CA LEU A 125 20.28 -15.73 13.30
C LEU A 125 21.44 -15.82 14.28
N SER A 126 22.65 -15.99 13.76
CA SER A 126 23.88 -15.97 14.55
C SER A 126 25.02 -15.42 13.71
N TYR A 127 25.38 -14.18 13.98
CA TYR A 127 26.48 -13.49 13.31
C TYR A 127 27.53 -13.11 14.35
N ALA A 128 28.77 -13.51 14.12
CA ALA A 128 29.90 -13.18 14.97
C ALA A 128 30.69 -11.99 14.40
N GLY A 129 31.24 -11.16 15.29
CA GLY A 129 32.06 -10.02 14.91
C GLY A 129 31.23 -8.84 14.40
N LEU A 130 31.79 -8.05 13.49
CA LEU A 130 31.16 -6.86 12.94
C LEU A 130 30.06 -7.23 11.96
N VAL A 131 28.85 -6.74 12.17
CA VAL A 131 27.66 -6.99 11.31
C VAL A 131 27.00 -5.67 10.92
N ASN A 132 26.89 -5.43 9.63
CA ASN A 132 26.14 -4.26 9.13
C ASN A 132 24.63 -4.52 9.15
N THR A 133 23.85 -3.59 9.70
CA THR A 133 22.40 -3.74 9.83
C THR A 133 21.68 -3.84 8.50
N LYS A 134 22.18 -3.23 7.42
CA LYS A 134 21.62 -3.39 6.06
C LYS A 134 21.68 -4.84 5.60
N ALA A 135 22.84 -5.46 5.73
CA ALA A 135 23.04 -6.86 5.36
C ALA A 135 22.16 -7.79 6.19
N LEU A 136 22.03 -7.50 7.49
CA LEU A 136 21.15 -8.23 8.39
C LEU A 136 19.66 -8.14 7.96
N ILE A 137 19.17 -6.93 7.68
CA ILE A 137 17.78 -6.72 7.23
C ILE A 137 17.56 -7.45 5.89
N GLN A 138 18.51 -7.37 4.98
CA GLN A 138 18.42 -8.02 3.67
C GLN A 138 18.38 -9.54 3.77
N ASP A 139 19.19 -10.13 4.67
CA ASP A 139 19.17 -11.57 4.90
C ASP A 139 17.85 -12.04 5.52
N VAL A 140 17.32 -11.30 6.51
CA VAL A 140 16.02 -11.61 7.10
C VAL A 140 14.91 -11.50 6.06
N ALA A 141 14.91 -10.45 5.22
CA ALA A 141 13.93 -10.27 4.15
C ALA A 141 13.99 -11.42 3.12
N ASN A 142 15.18 -11.88 2.77
CA ASN A 142 15.37 -13.04 1.90
C ASN A 142 14.81 -14.34 2.52
N GLN A 143 15.01 -14.55 3.83
CA GLN A 143 14.43 -15.69 4.54
C GLN A 143 12.89 -15.61 4.62
N MET A 144 12.33 -14.40 4.66
CA MET A 144 10.89 -14.15 4.58
C MET A 144 10.34 -14.28 3.14
N GLY A 145 11.20 -14.37 2.12
CA GLY A 145 10.75 -14.37 0.72
C GLY A 145 10.16 -13.05 0.24
N VAL A 146 10.54 -11.93 0.86
CA VAL A 146 10.03 -10.60 0.50
C VAL A 146 11.12 -9.71 -0.10
N VAL A 147 10.72 -8.83 -1.01
CA VAL A 147 11.59 -7.80 -1.54
C VAL A 147 11.73 -6.69 -0.49
N VAL A 148 12.95 -6.18 -0.30
CA VAL A 148 13.21 -5.03 0.56
C VAL A 148 13.67 -3.84 -0.27
N THR A 149 13.10 -2.67 0.04
CA THR A 149 13.50 -1.37 -0.52
C THR A 149 13.96 -0.47 0.61
N PHE A 150 15.06 0.21 0.39
CA PHE A 150 15.64 1.17 1.35
C PHE A 150 15.46 2.59 0.80
N SER A 151 15.10 3.55 1.67
CA SER A 151 15.10 4.95 1.27
C SER A 151 16.52 5.42 0.94
N TYR A 152 16.61 6.44 0.10
CA TYR A 152 17.90 6.99 -0.33
C TYR A 152 18.75 7.50 0.84
N ASN A 153 18.10 8.08 1.84
CA ASN A 153 18.76 8.65 3.02
C ASN A 153 18.95 7.65 4.15
N ALA A 154 18.60 6.38 3.99
CA ALA A 154 18.77 5.36 5.02
C ALA A 154 20.26 5.14 5.33
N GLU A 155 20.64 5.32 6.60
CA GLU A 155 21.97 5.07 7.12
C GLU A 155 21.96 3.82 7.99
N PHE A 156 22.99 2.99 7.83
CA PHE A 156 23.05 1.69 8.48
C PHE A 156 24.22 1.63 9.43
N SER A 157 23.95 1.19 10.65
CA SER A 157 24.97 1.05 11.70
C SER A 157 25.67 -0.31 11.60
N ASP A 158 26.89 -0.34 12.07
CA ASP A 158 27.63 -1.58 12.28
C ASP A 158 27.49 -2.03 13.74
N LEU A 159 27.14 -3.30 13.94
CA LEU A 159 27.04 -3.95 15.25
C LEU A 159 28.38 -4.63 15.57
N PRO A 160 29.21 -4.09 16.50
CA PRO A 160 30.56 -4.57 16.69
C PRO A 160 30.65 -5.94 17.37
N ASN A 161 29.64 -6.30 18.14
CA ASN A 161 29.61 -7.53 18.94
C ASN A 161 28.80 -8.67 18.29
N GLY A 162 28.48 -8.55 17.01
CA GLY A 162 27.65 -9.51 16.32
C GLY A 162 26.15 -9.30 16.59
N PHE A 163 25.36 -10.24 16.09
CA PHE A 163 23.92 -10.24 16.29
C PHE A 163 23.43 -11.69 16.41
N SER A 164 22.67 -11.97 17.47
CA SER A 164 22.04 -13.27 17.66
C SER A 164 20.57 -13.08 18.01
N PHE A 165 19.72 -13.81 17.27
CA PHE A 165 18.27 -13.69 17.45
C PHE A 165 17.58 -15.01 17.07
N VAL A 166 16.58 -15.38 17.87
CA VAL A 166 15.65 -16.49 17.57
C VAL A 166 14.24 -16.00 17.83
N GLY A 167 13.38 -16.05 16.84
CA GLY A 167 12.00 -15.60 16.96
C GLY A 167 11.38 -15.17 15.64
N PRO A 168 10.24 -14.45 15.68
CA PRO A 168 9.58 -13.93 14.49
C PRO A 168 10.50 -12.99 13.68
N ALA A 169 10.51 -13.17 12.37
CA ALA A 169 11.37 -12.39 11.47
C ALA A 169 11.11 -10.87 11.58
N LYS A 170 9.85 -10.45 11.74
CA LYS A 170 9.48 -9.04 11.96
C LYS A 170 10.16 -8.42 13.18
N ASP A 171 10.35 -9.19 14.25
CA ASP A 171 11.00 -8.71 15.47
C ASP A 171 12.52 -8.56 15.26
N ALA A 172 13.12 -9.43 14.45
CA ALA A 172 14.52 -9.29 14.02
C ALA A 172 14.73 -8.01 13.20
N ILE A 173 13.84 -7.74 12.22
CA ILE A 173 13.86 -6.50 11.43
C ILE A 173 13.68 -5.29 12.33
N THR A 174 12.73 -5.32 13.25
CA THR A 174 12.49 -4.22 14.20
C THR A 174 13.75 -3.89 15.00
N LYS A 175 14.43 -4.91 15.54
CA LYS A 175 15.68 -4.71 16.31
C LYS A 175 16.81 -4.16 15.44
N ALA A 176 16.96 -4.67 14.21
CA ALA A 176 17.96 -4.19 13.28
C ALA A 176 17.71 -2.71 12.88
N CYS A 177 16.45 -2.37 12.59
CA CYS A 177 16.05 -1.00 12.26
C CYS A 177 16.28 -0.04 13.45
N GLN A 178 15.87 -0.43 14.66
CA GLN A 178 16.09 0.37 15.87
C GLN A 178 17.57 0.66 16.13
N SER A 179 18.45 -0.31 15.86
CA SER A 179 19.90 -0.12 15.99
C SER A 179 20.47 0.95 15.05
N SER A 180 19.77 1.27 13.98
CA SER A 180 20.15 2.27 12.96
C SER A 180 19.24 3.50 12.96
N ASN A 181 18.35 3.64 13.96
CA ASN A 181 17.33 4.69 13.99
C ASN A 181 16.47 4.72 12.71
N LEU A 182 16.10 3.55 12.22
CA LEU A 182 15.24 3.34 11.05
C LEU A 182 13.88 2.82 11.49
N VAL A 183 12.89 3.04 10.64
CA VAL A 183 11.56 2.46 10.73
C VAL A 183 11.29 1.60 9.50
N TRP A 184 10.33 0.70 9.62
CA TRP A 184 9.94 -0.15 8.51
C TRP A 184 8.42 -0.26 8.42
N SER A 185 7.93 -0.46 7.21
CA SER A 185 6.52 -0.77 6.90
C SER A 185 6.45 -1.79 5.76
N ILE A 186 5.26 -2.33 5.52
CA ILE A 186 5.01 -3.21 4.39
C ILE A 186 3.95 -2.58 3.53
N GLN A 187 4.27 -2.41 2.26
CA GLN A 187 3.38 -1.82 1.28
C GLN A 187 3.29 -2.75 0.05
N ASN A 188 2.10 -3.30 -0.19
CA ASN A 188 1.85 -4.22 -1.31
C ASN A 188 2.83 -5.41 -1.36
N GLY A 189 3.23 -5.94 -0.22
CA GLY A 189 4.15 -7.07 -0.11
C GLY A 189 5.63 -6.73 -0.27
N VAL A 190 6.00 -5.45 -0.27
CA VAL A 190 7.39 -4.96 -0.25
C VAL A 190 7.73 -4.42 1.12
N LEU A 191 8.82 -4.89 1.72
CA LEU A 191 9.37 -4.34 2.95
C LEU A 191 10.08 -3.01 2.64
N GLN A 192 9.59 -1.93 3.18
CA GLN A 192 10.18 -0.59 3.04
C GLN A 192 10.89 -0.22 4.33
N VAL A 193 12.15 0.23 4.24
CA VAL A 193 12.98 0.65 5.38
C VAL A 193 13.51 2.06 5.13
N LYS A 194 13.26 2.96 6.08
CA LYS A 194 13.58 4.39 5.94
C LYS A 194 13.91 5.05 7.27
N LYS A 195 14.44 6.28 7.25
CA LYS A 195 14.48 7.13 8.43
C LYS A 195 13.05 7.56 8.83
N PRO A 196 12.76 7.80 10.10
CA PRO A 196 11.50 8.39 10.52
C PRO A 196 11.22 9.69 9.75
N GLY A 197 10.02 9.83 9.18
CA GLY A 197 9.62 11.01 8.43
C GLY A 197 10.17 11.11 6.99
N ASP A 198 11.01 10.18 6.54
CA ASP A 198 11.58 10.15 5.19
C ASP A 198 10.60 9.56 4.15
N VAL A 199 10.91 9.78 2.88
CA VAL A 199 10.20 9.21 1.72
C VAL A 199 10.96 8.00 1.19
N ILE A 200 10.23 7.08 0.56
CA ILE A 200 10.87 5.87 0.02
C ILE A 200 11.42 6.11 -1.40
N SER A 201 10.76 6.93 -2.19
CA SER A 201 11.13 7.29 -3.57
C SER A 201 11.46 8.77 -3.69
N GLN A 202 12.38 9.11 -4.60
CA GLN A 202 12.66 10.50 -4.98
C GLN A 202 11.75 11.02 -6.12
N GLU A 203 10.90 10.18 -6.65
CA GLU A 203 9.88 10.61 -7.61
C GLU A 203 8.85 11.49 -6.91
N VAL A 204 8.49 12.59 -7.56
CA VAL A 204 7.56 13.59 -7.03
C VAL A 204 6.29 13.59 -7.87
N TYR A 205 5.16 13.30 -7.25
CA TYR A 205 3.86 13.42 -7.90
C TYR A 205 3.32 14.84 -7.76
N LEU A 206 2.93 15.44 -8.86
CA LEU A 206 2.33 16.79 -8.87
C LEU A 206 0.80 16.67 -8.72
N LEU A 207 0.26 17.27 -7.67
CA LEU A 207 -1.18 17.38 -7.43
C LEU A 207 -1.64 18.84 -7.50
N THR A 208 -2.39 19.13 -8.55
CA THR A 208 -3.03 20.43 -8.83
C THR A 208 -4.50 20.18 -9.21
N PRO A 209 -5.36 21.19 -9.26
CA PRO A 209 -6.72 21.03 -9.79
C PRO A 209 -6.74 20.43 -11.20
N GLU A 210 -5.73 20.75 -12.03
CA GLU A 210 -5.60 20.26 -13.41
C GLU A 210 -5.16 18.79 -13.48
N THR A 211 -4.40 18.30 -12.48
CA THR A 211 -3.93 16.92 -12.41
C THR A 211 -4.82 16.02 -11.56
N GLY A 212 -5.93 16.56 -11.03
CA GLY A 212 -6.95 15.77 -10.36
C GLY A 212 -7.18 16.06 -8.89
N LEU A 213 -6.56 17.10 -8.31
CA LEU A 213 -6.88 17.52 -6.94
C LEU A 213 -8.35 17.98 -6.88
N VAL A 214 -9.10 17.43 -5.94
CA VAL A 214 -10.52 17.72 -5.74
C VAL A 214 -10.71 18.56 -4.48
N GLY A 215 -11.55 19.59 -4.58
CA GLY A 215 -11.92 20.41 -3.41
C GLY A 215 -10.76 21.28 -2.90
N ILE A 216 -10.77 21.52 -1.60
CA ILE A 216 -9.81 22.41 -0.91
C ILE A 216 -9.07 21.60 0.16
N PRO A 217 -7.73 21.62 0.19
CA PRO A 217 -6.95 21.00 1.24
C PRO A 217 -7.36 21.48 2.64
N LYS A 218 -7.53 20.55 3.56
CA LYS A 218 -7.93 20.84 4.96
C LYS A 218 -6.72 20.63 5.87
N ARG A 219 -6.38 21.65 6.66
CA ARG A 219 -5.29 21.54 7.62
C ARG A 219 -5.67 20.60 8.77
N VAL A 220 -4.78 19.68 9.10
CA VAL A 220 -4.97 18.68 10.16
C VAL A 220 -3.77 18.64 11.10
N GLN A 221 -4.03 18.13 12.31
CA GLN A 221 -2.99 17.86 13.30
C GLN A 221 -2.94 16.34 13.52
N ILE A 222 -1.73 15.81 13.50
CA ILE A 222 -1.48 14.38 13.66
C ILE A 222 -0.62 14.22 14.91
N ALA A 223 -1.03 13.34 15.82
CA ALA A 223 -0.21 12.98 16.96
C ALA A 223 1.02 12.21 16.45
N SER A 224 2.20 12.54 16.97
CA SER A 224 3.41 11.79 16.65
C SER A 224 3.34 10.40 17.28
N ASP A 225 3.61 9.37 16.49
CA ASP A 225 3.59 7.96 16.94
C ASP A 225 4.85 7.56 17.74
N ASP A 226 5.84 8.45 17.81
CA ASP A 226 7.11 8.19 18.50
C ASP A 226 7.04 8.35 20.03
N GLY A 227 5.84 8.55 20.57
CA GLY A 227 5.62 8.77 22.01
C GLY A 227 6.09 10.16 22.50
N THR A 228 6.55 11.02 21.62
CA THR A 228 6.78 12.43 21.91
C THR A 228 5.45 13.18 21.82
N SER A 229 5.24 14.17 22.69
CA SER A 229 4.03 15.01 22.64
C SER A 229 4.04 16.02 21.49
N ALA A 230 4.89 15.81 20.48
CA ALA A 230 5.01 16.68 19.34
C ALA A 230 3.82 16.46 18.40
N VAL A 231 3.08 17.53 18.12
CA VAL A 231 2.00 17.54 17.13
C VAL A 231 2.60 17.88 15.78
N GLN A 232 2.45 16.98 14.82
CA GLN A 232 2.81 17.25 13.44
C GLN A 232 1.62 17.91 12.72
N HIS A 233 1.92 18.87 11.87
CA HIS A 233 0.93 19.51 11.02
C HIS A 233 0.93 18.89 9.65
N GLY A 234 -0.26 18.76 9.07
CA GLY A 234 -0.43 18.18 7.74
C GLY A 234 -1.69 18.69 7.04
N TRP A 235 -2.00 18.05 5.93
CA TRP A 235 -3.12 18.40 5.08
C TRP A 235 -3.87 17.14 4.68
N ASP A 236 -5.19 17.13 4.86
CA ASP A 236 -6.07 16.16 4.23
C ASP A 236 -6.49 16.69 2.86
N ILE A 237 -6.28 15.86 1.84
CA ILE A 237 -6.60 16.17 0.45
C ILE A 237 -7.42 15.04 -0.18
N GLU A 238 -8.24 15.42 -1.14
CA GLU A 238 -8.99 14.50 -1.98
C GLU A 238 -8.51 14.67 -3.44
N TYR A 239 -8.34 13.58 -4.18
CA TYR A 239 -7.95 13.62 -5.59
C TYR A 239 -8.54 12.45 -6.37
N LEU A 240 -8.69 12.64 -7.69
CA LEU A 240 -9.18 11.60 -8.59
C LEU A 240 -8.28 10.36 -8.50
N MET A 241 -8.87 9.18 -8.71
CA MET A 241 -8.15 7.91 -8.62
C MET A 241 -6.81 7.97 -9.32
N ASN A 242 -5.74 7.87 -8.56
CA ASN A 242 -4.38 7.72 -9.04
C ASN A 242 -3.63 6.76 -8.12
N ALA A 243 -3.73 5.49 -8.41
CA ALA A 243 -3.11 4.43 -7.63
C ALA A 243 -1.58 4.36 -7.78
N ALA A 244 -0.98 5.20 -8.60
CA ALA A 244 0.49 5.33 -8.65
C ALA A 244 1.04 5.99 -7.39
N ILE A 245 0.26 6.87 -6.75
CA ILE A 245 0.62 7.52 -5.49
C ILE A 245 0.37 6.54 -4.33
N ASN A 246 1.39 6.27 -3.54
CA ASN A 246 1.32 5.37 -2.38
C ASN A 246 1.80 6.06 -1.10
N VAL A 247 1.64 5.36 0.01
CA VAL A 247 2.20 5.78 1.29
C VAL A 247 3.72 5.92 1.18
N ASP A 248 4.27 6.94 1.81
CA ASP A 248 5.68 7.34 1.78
C ASP A 248 6.18 7.92 0.45
N ASP A 249 5.29 8.13 -0.52
CA ASP A 249 5.64 8.87 -1.73
C ASP A 249 5.71 10.37 -1.47
N PHE A 250 6.44 11.05 -2.36
CA PHE A 250 6.67 12.48 -2.31
C PHE A 250 5.70 13.19 -3.25
N VAL A 251 4.94 14.12 -2.69
CA VAL A 251 3.90 14.86 -3.42
C VAL A 251 4.21 16.34 -3.38
N ARG A 252 4.21 16.98 -4.54
CA ARG A 252 4.14 18.42 -4.68
C ARG A 252 2.68 18.84 -4.82
N LEU A 253 2.15 19.49 -3.80
CA LEU A 253 0.81 20.03 -3.79
C LEU A 253 0.82 21.49 -4.23
N GLU A 254 0.00 21.82 -5.21
CA GLU A 254 -0.21 23.21 -5.66
C GLU A 254 -1.73 23.49 -5.66
N SER A 255 -2.16 24.30 -4.72
CA SER A 255 -3.55 24.72 -4.57
C SER A 255 -3.63 26.21 -4.22
N LYS A 256 -4.85 26.75 -4.18
CA LYS A 256 -5.07 28.14 -3.74
C LYS A 256 -4.75 28.36 -2.26
N MET A 257 -4.77 27.30 -1.45
CA MET A 257 -4.58 27.37 0.00
C MET A 257 -3.15 27.05 0.44
N VAL A 258 -2.50 26.16 -0.28
CA VAL A 258 -1.18 25.65 0.08
C VAL A 258 -0.41 25.23 -1.16
N THR A 259 0.87 25.54 -1.16
CA THR A 259 1.85 25.06 -2.15
C THR A 259 3.08 24.60 -1.38
N GLY A 260 3.55 23.38 -1.65
CA GLY A 260 4.69 22.81 -0.95
C GLY A 260 4.93 21.34 -1.31
N PHE A 261 5.94 20.78 -0.67
CA PHE A 261 6.30 19.37 -0.78
C PHE A 261 5.88 18.63 0.48
N PHE A 262 5.27 17.48 0.30
CA PHE A 262 4.70 16.70 1.37
C PHE A 262 4.97 15.20 1.17
N ARG A 263 5.00 14.47 2.26
CA ARG A 263 5.01 13.01 2.28
C ARG A 263 3.59 12.48 2.52
N VAL A 264 3.21 11.43 1.81
CA VAL A 264 1.94 10.74 2.05
C VAL A 264 2.08 9.90 3.34
N TYR A 265 1.33 10.28 4.37
CA TYR A 265 1.29 9.58 5.66
C TYR A 265 0.27 8.44 5.67
N SER A 266 -0.94 8.71 5.19
CA SER A 266 -1.98 7.70 5.03
C SER A 266 -2.77 7.93 3.74
N LEU A 267 -3.36 6.86 3.23
CA LEU A 267 -4.06 6.85 1.97
C LEU A 267 -5.31 5.97 2.08
N ASP A 268 -6.46 6.57 1.83
CA ASP A 268 -7.73 5.87 1.64
C ASP A 268 -8.07 5.89 0.14
N ILE A 269 -8.33 4.72 -0.42
CA ILE A 269 -8.63 4.54 -1.85
C ILE A 269 -10.02 3.94 -1.96
N GLU A 270 -10.93 4.64 -2.62
CA GLU A 270 -12.30 4.19 -2.81
C GLU A 270 -12.69 4.19 -4.28
N GLY A 271 -13.32 3.12 -4.73
CA GLY A 271 -13.76 3.02 -6.10
C GLY A 271 -15.00 2.15 -6.28
N ASP A 272 -15.84 2.56 -7.23
CA ASP A 272 -16.98 1.82 -7.76
C ASP A 272 -16.99 2.03 -9.28
N ASN A 273 -16.92 0.94 -10.06
CA ASN A 273 -16.79 1.05 -11.50
C ASN A 273 -18.12 1.36 -12.23
N VAL A 274 -19.25 1.24 -11.55
CA VAL A 274 -20.58 1.50 -12.13
C VAL A 274 -21.06 2.90 -11.73
N SER A 275 -20.94 3.25 -10.45
CA SER A 275 -21.46 4.51 -9.93
C SER A 275 -20.69 4.96 -8.70
N GLY A 276 -20.92 6.22 -8.25
CA GLY A 276 -20.36 6.70 -6.99
C GLY A 276 -18.90 7.10 -7.07
N VAL A 277 -18.14 6.76 -6.04
CA VAL A 277 -16.80 7.25 -5.76
C VAL A 277 -15.75 6.57 -6.67
N TRP A 278 -14.75 7.35 -7.12
CA TRP A 278 -13.55 6.86 -7.79
C TRP A 278 -12.42 7.83 -7.51
N GLN A 279 -11.93 7.79 -6.28
CA GLN A 279 -11.02 8.80 -5.75
C GLN A 279 -10.10 8.25 -4.67
N CYS A 280 -9.12 9.05 -4.33
CA CYS A 280 -8.23 8.82 -3.21
C CYS A 280 -8.34 9.99 -2.23
N THR A 281 -8.25 9.68 -0.94
CA THR A 281 -8.06 10.67 0.13
C THR A 281 -6.73 10.42 0.78
N ALA A 282 -5.86 11.42 0.80
CA ALA A 282 -4.54 11.30 1.40
C ALA A 282 -4.36 12.30 2.53
N ARG A 283 -3.73 11.83 3.59
CA ARG A 283 -3.17 12.69 4.63
C ARG A 283 -1.71 12.91 4.35
N LEU A 284 -1.34 14.16 4.21
CA LEU A 284 0.00 14.61 3.88
C LEU A 284 0.66 15.24 5.10
N LEU A 285 1.93 14.91 5.33
CA LEU A 285 2.79 15.56 6.33
C LEU A 285 3.81 16.47 5.65
N GLU A 286 4.09 17.60 6.29
CA GLU A 286 5.20 18.45 5.89
C GLU A 286 6.52 17.66 6.03
N VAL A 287 7.35 17.72 5.02
CA VAL A 287 8.68 17.10 5.07
C VAL A 287 9.59 18.03 5.86
N SER A 288 10.16 17.54 6.95
CA SER A 288 11.20 18.28 7.69
C SER A 288 12.47 18.35 6.85
N GLU A 289 13.00 19.57 6.67
CA GLU A 289 14.30 19.82 6.04
C GLU A 289 15.44 19.13 6.80
#